data_85b0defd4965882c5ea57e3e611d61c8
#
_entry.id   85b0defd4965882c5ea57e3e611d61c8
#
_cell.length_a   1.000
_cell.length_b   1.000
_cell.length_c   1.000
_cell.angle_alpha   90.00
_cell.angle_beta   90.00
_cell.angle_gamma   90.00
#
_symmetry.space_group_name_H-M   'P 1'
#
loop_
_entity.id
_entity.type
_entity.pdbx_description
1 polymer ?
#
loop_
_entity_poly.entity_id
_entity_poly.type
_entity_poly.pdbx_seq_one_letter_code
_entity_poly.pdbx_strand_id
1 'polypeptide(L)'
;MRRRDLLAAALALPVSHLFAPLNALAQPIRGAVKITAIKALRIKDAQTLIRIDTDAGISGYGECGADGNTARAVIAAYNGGGRLPHLGLIGKDPLAIQVHFHNMFYAYEQRGRAMRTLSGIDMALWDLAGKLLKLPVSKLLGGNFRDEVEVYSHCPGGDFLSKAEWRDRAQELKTGFNGIRAFKVDTHHVLGIPMQQYTPSLGPRDFRRMADAYALAREAIGDEIDILVHCHCEFDVPSAIGIAQAVEPIKPIYFEDPLQPGWSEGWMALRRATKLSIMTGENMELAEWAVPFLENQAVNIFQPDIVNSGGISGARMIAELAGRYRIPIALHNVSGLLLNMASQQLAAATFNCPRIEMARRALQLTLGAKNPLQVQDGKMKVSTAPGLGVEVDENYLKANAARGEPWWG
;
A
#
# COMPACT_ATOMS: atom_id res chain seq x y z
N MET A 1 61.74 -11.94 21.71
CA MET A 1 60.92 -12.42 20.59
C MET A 1 61.01 -11.45 19.46
N ARG A 2 61.54 -11.84 18.32
CA ARG A 2 61.76 -10.94 17.17
C ARG A 2 60.41 -10.77 16.43
N ARG A 3 60.12 -9.58 15.86
CA ARG A 3 58.91 -9.30 15.08
C ARG A 3 58.60 -10.37 14.00
N ARG A 4 59.62 -11.07 13.49
CA ARG A 4 59.47 -12.18 12.55
C ARG A 4 58.82 -13.40 13.13
N ASP A 5 59.05 -13.68 14.44
CA ASP A 5 58.49 -14.88 15.12
C ASP A 5 56.99 -14.70 15.43
N LEU A 6 56.52 -13.47 15.64
CA LEU A 6 55.09 -13.10 15.78
C LEU A 6 54.32 -13.24 14.47
N LEU A 7 54.93 -12.87 13.34
CA LEU A 7 54.32 -13.02 12.01
C LEU A 7 54.25 -14.49 11.56
N ALA A 8 55.25 -15.30 11.92
CA ALA A 8 55.21 -16.72 11.61
C ALA A 8 54.16 -17.48 12.46
N ALA A 9 53.96 -17.08 13.72
CA ALA A 9 52.93 -17.66 14.55
C ALA A 9 51.50 -17.27 14.14
N ALA A 10 51.31 -16.05 13.55
CA ALA A 10 50.04 -15.62 13.01
C ALA A 10 49.65 -16.30 11.68
N LEU A 11 50.61 -16.82 10.93
CA LEU A 11 50.40 -17.55 9.68
C LEU A 11 50.14 -19.05 9.90
N ALA A 12 50.35 -19.61 11.12
CA ALA A 12 50.18 -21.02 11.44
C ALA A 12 48.79 -21.37 12.00
N LEU A 13 47.90 -20.40 12.26
CA LEU A 13 46.48 -20.69 12.53
C LEU A 13 45.79 -20.96 11.19
N PRO A 14 45.10 -22.11 11.05
CA PRO A 14 44.35 -22.38 9.83
C PRO A 14 43.30 -21.27 9.67
N VAL A 15 43.50 -20.41 8.68
CA VAL A 15 42.62 -19.29 8.32
C VAL A 15 41.15 -19.74 8.16
N SER A 16 40.95 -21.04 7.87
CA SER A 16 39.66 -21.71 7.81
C SER A 16 38.83 -21.63 9.12
N HIS A 17 39.44 -21.56 10.28
CA HIS A 17 38.70 -21.45 11.56
C HIS A 17 38.27 -20.02 11.89
N LEU A 18 38.96 -19.00 11.37
CA LEU A 18 38.55 -17.61 11.54
C LEU A 18 37.34 -17.25 10.66
N PHE A 19 37.17 -17.93 9.52
CA PHE A 19 36.06 -17.70 8.58
C PHE A 19 34.94 -18.74 8.73
N ALA A 20 35.10 -19.79 9.54
CA ALA A 20 34.05 -20.77 9.75
C ALA A 20 32.73 -20.21 10.28
N PRO A 21 32.72 -19.24 11.24
CA PRO A 21 31.47 -18.58 11.63
C PRO A 21 30.92 -17.65 10.55
N LEU A 22 31.77 -17.00 9.76
CA LEU A 22 31.34 -16.18 8.62
C LEU A 22 30.80 -17.03 7.46
N ASN A 23 31.41 -18.19 7.21
CA ASN A 23 30.91 -19.17 6.24
C ASN A 23 29.61 -19.84 6.70
N ALA A 24 29.40 -20.03 8.01
CA ALA A 24 28.15 -20.53 8.56
C ALA A 24 27.04 -19.48 8.49
N LEU A 25 27.40 -18.20 8.64
CA LEU A 25 26.47 -17.07 8.44
C LEU A 25 26.21 -16.78 6.95
N ALA A 26 27.17 -17.11 6.07
CA ALA A 26 27.09 -17.00 4.62
C ALA A 26 26.71 -18.31 3.93
N GLN A 27 26.26 -19.33 4.65
CA GLN A 27 25.61 -20.49 4.02
C GLN A 27 24.51 -19.97 3.09
N PRO A 28 24.63 -20.14 1.77
CA PRO A 28 23.68 -19.54 0.85
C PRO A 28 22.33 -20.22 1.05
N ILE A 29 21.41 -19.51 1.71
CA ILE A 29 19.96 -19.83 1.68
C ILE A 29 19.50 -19.86 0.22
N ARG A 30 20.25 -19.18 -0.64
CA ARG A 30 20.03 -19.08 -2.08
C ARG A 30 19.99 -20.47 -2.74
N GLY A 31 18.81 -20.81 -3.30
CA GLY A 31 18.59 -22.06 -4.01
C GLY A 31 18.35 -23.28 -3.12
N ALA A 32 18.48 -23.18 -1.79
CA ALA A 32 18.22 -24.26 -0.85
C ALA A 32 16.72 -24.42 -0.56
N VAL A 33 15.94 -23.34 -0.62
CA VAL A 33 14.49 -23.32 -0.33
C VAL A 33 13.71 -23.17 -1.64
N LYS A 34 12.63 -23.94 -1.79
CA LYS A 34 11.77 -23.94 -2.97
C LYS A 34 10.31 -23.65 -2.60
N ILE A 35 9.65 -22.87 -3.43
CA ILE A 35 8.21 -22.68 -3.36
C ILE A 35 7.50 -23.98 -3.73
N THR A 36 6.63 -24.48 -2.86
CA THR A 36 5.90 -25.74 -3.05
C THR A 36 4.43 -25.52 -3.41
N ALA A 37 3.81 -24.43 -2.92
CA ALA A 37 2.44 -24.11 -3.23
C ALA A 37 2.18 -22.61 -3.16
N ILE A 38 1.16 -22.15 -3.93
CA ILE A 38 0.56 -20.81 -3.82
C ILE A 38 -0.94 -20.99 -3.71
N LYS A 39 -1.54 -20.42 -2.70
CA LYS A 39 -2.92 -20.65 -2.31
C LYS A 39 -3.63 -19.32 -2.07
N ALA A 40 -4.96 -19.30 -2.25
CA ALA A 40 -5.79 -18.14 -1.98
C ALA A 40 -6.97 -18.53 -1.09
N LEU A 41 -7.31 -17.68 -0.11
CA LEU A 41 -8.43 -17.84 0.80
C LEU A 41 -9.17 -16.51 0.99
N ARG A 42 -10.46 -16.47 0.68
CA ARG A 42 -11.31 -15.34 1.00
C ARG A 42 -11.74 -15.39 2.47
N ILE A 43 -11.47 -14.32 3.20
CA ILE A 43 -11.89 -14.16 4.58
C ILE A 43 -13.25 -13.44 4.60
N LYS A 44 -14.16 -13.87 5.50
CA LYS A 44 -15.44 -13.21 5.71
C LYS A 44 -15.23 -11.74 6.07
N ASP A 45 -15.98 -10.86 5.42
CA ASP A 45 -15.94 -9.40 5.63
C ASP A 45 -14.55 -8.75 5.46
N ALA A 46 -13.60 -9.50 4.85
CA ALA A 46 -12.24 -9.05 4.61
C ALA A 46 -11.80 -9.32 3.17
N GLN A 47 -10.51 -9.13 2.88
CA GLN A 47 -9.91 -9.37 1.57
C GLN A 47 -9.58 -10.84 1.34
N THR A 48 -9.15 -11.18 0.14
CA THR A 48 -8.57 -12.49 -0.17
C THR A 48 -7.10 -12.47 0.24
N LEU A 49 -6.70 -13.48 1.00
CA LEU A 49 -5.31 -13.70 1.38
C LEU A 49 -4.62 -14.60 0.37
N ILE A 50 -3.34 -14.35 0.16
CA ILE A 50 -2.43 -15.22 -0.59
C ILE A 50 -1.45 -15.83 0.40
N ARG A 51 -1.21 -17.14 0.29
CA ARG A 51 -0.21 -17.87 1.05
C ARG A 51 0.75 -18.58 0.10
N ILE A 52 2.05 -18.42 0.33
CA ILE A 52 3.13 -19.14 -0.38
C ILE A 52 3.78 -20.06 0.60
N ASP A 53 3.74 -21.37 0.30
CA ASP A 53 4.39 -22.40 1.10
C ASP A 53 5.75 -22.79 0.50
N THR A 54 6.67 -23.25 1.36
CA THR A 54 8.00 -23.73 0.96
C THR A 54 8.29 -25.12 1.53
N ASP A 55 9.28 -25.79 0.94
CA ASP A 55 9.84 -27.06 1.45
C ASP A 55 10.59 -26.89 2.79
N ALA A 56 10.89 -25.67 3.20
CA ALA A 56 11.43 -25.35 4.53
C ALA A 56 10.35 -25.29 5.63
N GLY A 57 9.06 -25.49 5.30
CA GLY A 57 7.95 -25.37 6.24
C GLY A 57 7.63 -23.95 6.69
N ILE A 58 8.21 -22.94 6.04
CA ILE A 58 7.93 -21.50 6.29
C ILE A 58 6.98 -21.00 5.20
N SER A 59 5.95 -20.27 5.60
CA SER A 59 4.98 -19.67 4.69
C SER A 59 4.99 -18.15 4.78
N GLY A 60 4.81 -17.50 3.62
CA GLY A 60 4.62 -16.06 3.51
C GLY A 60 3.17 -15.73 3.16
N TYR A 61 2.70 -14.56 3.63
CA TYR A 61 1.33 -14.12 3.46
C TYR A 61 1.26 -12.76 2.79
N GLY A 62 0.26 -12.59 1.92
CA GLY A 62 -0.08 -11.34 1.27
C GLY A 62 -1.59 -11.15 1.22
N GLU A 63 -2.02 -9.99 0.78
CA GLU A 63 -3.41 -9.62 0.64
C GLU A 63 -3.66 -9.16 -0.80
N CYS A 64 -4.76 -9.57 -1.42
CA CYS A 64 -5.10 -9.15 -2.77
C CYS A 64 -6.53 -8.61 -2.86
N GLY A 65 -6.76 -7.69 -3.79
CA GLY A 65 -8.07 -7.07 -4.02
C GLY A 65 -9.01 -7.87 -4.95
N ALA A 66 -8.65 -9.11 -5.31
CA ALA A 66 -9.50 -10.00 -6.11
C ALA A 66 -10.38 -10.88 -5.20
N ASP A 67 -11.50 -11.38 -5.70
CA ASP A 67 -12.24 -12.45 -5.02
C ASP A 67 -11.48 -13.78 -5.06
N GLY A 68 -11.84 -14.72 -4.16
CA GLY A 68 -11.13 -15.99 -4.00
C GLY A 68 -11.09 -16.84 -5.29
N ASN A 69 -12.17 -16.89 -6.07
CA ASN A 69 -12.21 -17.65 -7.33
C ASN A 69 -11.29 -17.05 -8.40
N THR A 70 -11.35 -15.73 -8.57
CA THR A 70 -10.46 -15.00 -9.48
C THR A 70 -9.00 -15.18 -9.05
N ALA A 71 -8.68 -15.08 -7.77
CA ALA A 71 -7.32 -15.27 -7.28
C ALA A 71 -6.80 -16.69 -7.59
N ARG A 72 -7.58 -17.73 -7.30
CA ARG A 72 -7.22 -19.12 -7.62
C ARG A 72 -7.05 -19.35 -9.14
N ALA A 73 -7.92 -18.78 -9.96
CA ALA A 73 -7.81 -18.90 -11.41
C ALA A 73 -6.53 -18.25 -11.95
N VAL A 74 -6.18 -17.05 -11.47
CA VAL A 74 -4.92 -16.36 -11.82
C VAL A 74 -3.71 -17.17 -11.38
N ILE A 75 -3.70 -17.68 -10.13
CA ILE A 75 -2.63 -18.52 -9.61
C ILE A 75 -2.44 -19.77 -10.49
N ALA A 76 -3.52 -20.48 -10.81
CA ALA A 76 -3.47 -21.66 -11.65
C ALA A 76 -2.96 -21.37 -13.07
N ALA A 77 -3.46 -20.31 -13.69
CA ALA A 77 -3.02 -19.89 -15.01
C ALA A 77 -1.52 -19.52 -15.03
N TYR A 78 -1.04 -18.83 -14.00
CA TYR A 78 0.35 -18.41 -13.90
C TYR A 78 1.31 -19.59 -13.60
N ASN A 79 0.91 -20.56 -12.77
CA ASN A 79 1.79 -21.64 -12.32
C ASN A 79 1.74 -22.95 -13.14
N GLY A 80 1.09 -23.00 -14.28
CA GLY A 80 1.17 -24.22 -15.09
C GLY A 80 0.02 -24.44 -16.07
N GLY A 81 -1.06 -23.68 -15.93
CA GLY A 81 -2.18 -23.72 -16.89
C GLY A 81 -2.04 -22.74 -18.06
N GLY A 82 -1.03 -21.87 -18.02
CA GLY A 82 -0.88 -20.78 -18.96
C GLY A 82 0.08 -21.06 -20.12
N ARG A 83 0.16 -20.08 -21.02
CA ARG A 83 1.00 -20.10 -22.23
C ARG A 83 2.51 -20.17 -21.94
N LEU A 84 2.95 -19.72 -20.74
CA LEU A 84 4.35 -19.58 -20.36
C LEU A 84 4.63 -20.27 -19.01
N PRO A 85 4.47 -21.61 -18.91
CA PRO A 85 4.57 -22.34 -17.63
C PRO A 85 5.96 -22.25 -16.98
N HIS A 86 7.02 -21.98 -17.76
CA HIS A 86 8.37 -21.79 -17.23
C HIS A 86 8.55 -20.54 -16.38
N LEU A 87 7.62 -19.55 -16.46
CA LEU A 87 7.62 -18.36 -15.65
C LEU A 87 6.98 -18.56 -14.28
N GLY A 88 6.23 -19.67 -14.08
CA GLY A 88 5.59 -19.98 -12.80
C GLY A 88 6.58 -20.09 -11.64
N LEU A 89 6.08 -19.86 -10.42
CA LEU A 89 6.90 -19.79 -9.20
C LEU A 89 7.16 -21.13 -8.54
N ILE A 90 6.34 -22.16 -8.80
CA ILE A 90 6.51 -23.47 -8.17
C ILE A 90 7.90 -24.07 -8.51
N GLY A 91 8.60 -24.53 -7.48
CA GLY A 91 9.97 -25.05 -7.57
C GLY A 91 11.06 -23.98 -7.69
N LYS A 92 10.69 -22.70 -7.67
CA LYS A 92 11.65 -21.58 -7.77
C LYS A 92 12.14 -21.14 -6.38
N ASP A 93 13.24 -20.38 -6.38
CA ASP A 93 13.83 -19.74 -5.21
C ASP A 93 12.94 -18.56 -4.77
N PRO A 94 12.35 -18.57 -3.56
CA PRO A 94 11.50 -17.47 -3.09
C PRO A 94 12.23 -16.14 -2.90
N LEU A 95 13.57 -16.15 -2.81
CA LEU A 95 14.35 -14.93 -2.63
C LEU A 95 14.64 -14.21 -3.94
N ALA A 96 14.33 -14.80 -5.11
CA ALA A 96 14.50 -14.17 -6.42
C ALA A 96 13.36 -13.19 -6.75
N ILE A 97 12.93 -12.33 -5.80
CA ILE A 97 11.71 -11.51 -5.88
C ILE A 97 11.68 -10.64 -7.14
N GLN A 98 12.79 -9.97 -7.49
CA GLN A 98 12.83 -9.11 -8.68
C GLN A 98 12.68 -9.88 -9.99
N VAL A 99 13.20 -11.11 -10.05
CA VAL A 99 13.00 -12.00 -11.21
C VAL A 99 11.53 -12.39 -11.32
N HIS A 100 10.93 -12.75 -10.18
CA HIS A 100 9.51 -13.10 -10.13
C HIS A 100 8.62 -11.91 -10.48
N PHE A 101 8.91 -10.72 -9.94
CA PHE A 101 8.22 -9.49 -10.29
C PHE A 101 8.26 -9.23 -11.81
N HIS A 102 9.46 -9.27 -12.41
CA HIS A 102 9.59 -9.09 -13.85
C HIS A 102 8.76 -10.12 -14.64
N ASN A 103 8.83 -11.39 -14.27
CA ASN A 103 8.08 -12.44 -14.93
C ASN A 103 6.56 -12.26 -14.81
N MET A 104 6.07 -11.85 -13.64
CA MET A 104 4.64 -11.64 -13.42
C MET A 104 4.09 -10.45 -14.20
N PHE A 105 4.78 -9.33 -14.17
CA PHE A 105 4.20 -8.06 -14.62
C PHE A 105 4.67 -7.61 -16.01
N TYR A 106 5.86 -7.99 -16.43
CA TYR A 106 6.40 -7.60 -17.73
C TYR A 106 6.41 -8.74 -18.75
N ALA A 107 6.88 -9.93 -18.38
CA ALA A 107 6.92 -11.05 -19.32
C ALA A 107 5.54 -11.68 -19.57
N TYR A 108 4.66 -11.67 -18.55
CA TYR A 108 3.29 -12.22 -18.64
C TYR A 108 2.25 -11.16 -18.99
N GLU A 109 2.61 -9.88 -18.96
CA GLU A 109 1.78 -8.71 -19.32
C GLU A 109 0.42 -8.65 -18.60
N GLN A 110 0.37 -9.02 -17.34
CA GLN A 110 -0.87 -9.02 -16.57
C GLN A 110 -1.27 -7.61 -16.13
N ARG A 111 -2.53 -7.27 -16.36
CA ARG A 111 -3.14 -5.98 -16.01
C ARG A 111 -4.52 -6.18 -15.37
N GLY A 112 -5.07 -5.14 -14.77
CA GLY A 112 -6.40 -5.15 -14.20
C GLY A 112 -6.55 -6.13 -13.01
N ARG A 113 -7.61 -6.95 -13.02
CA ARG A 113 -7.91 -7.86 -11.89
C ARG A 113 -6.83 -8.91 -11.63
N ALA A 114 -6.14 -9.38 -12.68
CA ALA A 114 -5.03 -10.31 -12.53
C ALA A 114 -3.87 -9.67 -11.77
N MET A 115 -3.57 -8.40 -12.02
CA MET A 115 -2.55 -7.65 -11.30
C MET A 115 -2.78 -7.65 -9.79
N ARG A 116 -4.01 -7.48 -9.33
CA ARG A 116 -4.32 -7.50 -7.89
C ARG A 116 -3.94 -8.82 -7.22
N THR A 117 -4.14 -9.94 -7.89
CA THR A 117 -3.70 -11.25 -7.39
C THR A 117 -2.18 -11.37 -7.38
N LEU A 118 -1.51 -10.96 -8.45
CA LEU A 118 -0.05 -11.00 -8.57
C LEU A 118 0.61 -10.04 -7.57
N SER A 119 0.00 -8.90 -7.28
CA SER A 119 0.44 -7.98 -6.22
C SER A 119 0.40 -8.64 -4.84
N GLY A 120 -0.65 -9.43 -4.55
CA GLY A 120 -0.74 -10.23 -3.33
C GLY A 120 0.35 -11.31 -3.26
N ILE A 121 0.73 -11.90 -4.40
CA ILE A 121 1.86 -12.85 -4.49
C ILE A 121 3.18 -12.14 -4.22
N ASP A 122 3.42 -10.97 -4.80
CA ASP A 122 4.64 -10.17 -4.53
C ASP A 122 4.75 -9.81 -3.04
N MET A 123 3.66 -9.38 -2.42
CA MET A 123 3.60 -9.10 -0.99
C MET A 123 3.93 -10.34 -0.15
N ALA A 124 3.38 -11.51 -0.52
CA ALA A 124 3.67 -12.78 0.16
C ALA A 124 5.12 -13.23 -0.02
N LEU A 125 5.75 -12.95 -1.17
CA LEU A 125 7.18 -13.22 -1.41
C LEU A 125 8.07 -12.35 -0.50
N TRP A 126 7.75 -11.08 -0.33
CA TRP A 126 8.48 -10.19 0.59
C TRP A 126 8.32 -10.64 2.06
N ASP A 127 7.10 -11.03 2.47
CA ASP A 127 6.87 -11.59 3.82
C ASP A 127 7.70 -12.86 4.05
N LEU A 128 7.64 -13.77 3.08
CA LEU A 128 8.40 -15.02 3.10
C LEU A 128 9.92 -14.78 3.18
N ALA A 129 10.44 -13.87 2.34
CA ALA A 129 11.86 -13.53 2.36
C ALA A 129 12.28 -12.97 3.73
N GLY A 130 11.48 -12.09 4.31
CA GLY A 130 11.75 -11.55 5.64
C GLY A 130 11.74 -12.63 6.72
N LYS A 131 10.81 -13.57 6.68
CA LYS A 131 10.74 -14.72 7.61
C LYS A 131 11.93 -15.66 7.46
N LEU A 132 12.31 -16.01 6.22
CA LEU A 132 13.48 -16.86 5.93
C LEU A 132 14.78 -16.22 6.42
N LEU A 133 14.92 -14.91 6.23
CA LEU A 133 16.12 -14.16 6.60
C LEU A 133 16.07 -13.59 8.04
N LYS A 134 14.95 -13.77 8.75
CA LYS A 134 14.68 -13.25 10.09
C LYS A 134 14.84 -11.72 10.19
N LEU A 135 14.42 -11.00 9.14
CA LEU A 135 14.48 -9.55 9.03
C LEU A 135 13.10 -8.97 8.68
N PRO A 136 12.75 -7.78 9.16
CA PRO A 136 11.58 -7.08 8.66
C PRO A 136 11.79 -6.66 7.19
N VAL A 137 10.70 -6.55 6.43
CA VAL A 137 10.73 -6.19 5.02
C VAL A 137 11.43 -4.85 4.79
N SER A 138 11.24 -3.88 5.66
CA SER A 138 11.91 -2.57 5.54
C SER A 138 13.43 -2.67 5.55
N LYS A 139 14.01 -3.65 6.27
CA LYS A 139 15.46 -3.90 6.24
C LYS A 139 15.91 -4.52 4.93
N LEU A 140 15.11 -5.40 4.36
CA LEU A 140 15.37 -5.98 3.03
C LEU A 140 15.26 -4.94 1.92
N LEU A 141 14.42 -3.93 2.09
CA LEU A 141 14.26 -2.80 1.17
C LEU A 141 15.39 -1.75 1.29
N GLY A 142 16.32 -1.92 2.23
CA GLY A 142 17.49 -1.03 2.37
C GLY A 142 17.61 -0.33 3.72
N GLY A 143 16.63 -0.49 4.62
CA GLY A 143 16.63 0.09 5.96
C GLY A 143 15.59 1.21 6.14
N ASN A 144 15.43 1.65 7.37
CA ASN A 144 14.39 2.60 7.74
C ASN A 144 14.89 4.06 7.66
N PHE A 145 14.15 4.90 6.97
CA PHE A 145 14.24 6.36 7.08
C PHE A 145 13.46 6.90 8.29
N ARG A 146 12.48 6.11 8.79
CA ARG A 146 11.66 6.45 9.96
C ARG A 146 11.20 5.19 10.69
N ASP A 147 10.99 5.32 12.00
CA ASP A 147 10.50 4.24 12.85
C ASP A 147 9.00 4.36 13.16
N GLU A 148 8.38 5.46 12.72
CA GLU A 148 6.94 5.72 12.80
C GLU A 148 6.47 6.35 11.50
N VAL A 149 5.25 6.00 11.06
CA VAL A 149 4.62 6.51 9.84
C VAL A 149 3.34 7.25 10.23
N GLU A 150 3.16 8.48 9.75
CA GLU A 150 1.90 9.21 9.94
C GLU A 150 0.74 8.52 9.21
N VAL A 151 -0.44 8.61 9.81
CA VAL A 151 -1.66 7.99 9.26
C VAL A 151 -2.70 9.05 8.97
N TYR A 152 -3.37 8.94 7.82
CA TYR A 152 -4.61 9.64 7.56
C TYR A 152 -5.74 8.64 7.28
N SER A 153 -7.00 9.07 7.42
CA SER A 153 -8.16 8.18 7.34
C SER A 153 -9.36 8.87 6.69
N HIS A 154 -10.43 8.12 6.50
CA HIS A 154 -11.70 8.68 6.04
C HIS A 154 -12.44 9.37 7.19
N CYS A 155 -13.07 10.51 6.87
CA CYS A 155 -14.05 11.16 7.72
C CYS A 155 -15.32 10.30 7.79
N PRO A 156 -15.96 10.17 8.96
CA PRO A 156 -17.27 9.53 9.04
C PRO A 156 -18.32 10.19 8.14
N GLY A 157 -19.17 9.39 7.51
CA GLY A 157 -20.27 9.86 6.67
C GLY A 157 -21.35 10.61 7.46
N GLY A 158 -22.37 11.10 6.77
CA GLY A 158 -23.51 11.83 7.32
C GLY A 158 -23.91 13.03 6.48
N ASP A 159 -24.77 13.91 7.02
CA ASP A 159 -25.12 15.16 6.35
C ASP A 159 -23.99 16.20 6.50
N PHE A 160 -23.30 16.46 5.41
CA PHE A 160 -22.19 17.42 5.36
C PHE A 160 -22.64 18.89 5.33
N LEU A 161 -23.93 19.18 5.23
CA LEU A 161 -24.51 20.52 5.38
C LEU A 161 -25.11 20.76 6.77
N SER A 162 -25.13 19.76 7.64
CA SER A 162 -25.61 19.88 9.01
C SER A 162 -24.53 20.39 9.95
N LYS A 163 -24.69 21.62 10.45
CA LYS A 163 -23.78 22.19 11.47
C LYS A 163 -23.78 21.37 12.78
N ALA A 164 -24.89 20.74 13.12
CA ALA A 164 -24.99 19.89 14.31
C ALA A 164 -24.17 18.62 14.13
N GLU A 165 -24.34 17.91 13.00
CA GLU A 165 -23.55 16.70 12.72
C GLU A 165 -22.05 17.00 12.60
N TRP A 166 -21.65 18.17 12.09
CA TRP A 166 -20.24 18.55 12.07
C TRP A 166 -19.65 18.75 13.45
N ARG A 167 -20.42 19.23 14.45
CA ARG A 167 -19.94 19.32 15.84
C ARG A 167 -19.64 17.94 16.43
N ASP A 168 -20.57 17.00 16.24
CA ASP A 168 -20.42 15.63 16.75
C ASP A 168 -19.26 14.92 16.05
N ARG A 169 -19.20 15.04 14.71
CA ARG A 169 -18.11 14.52 13.90
C ARG A 169 -16.75 15.11 14.28
N ALA A 170 -16.67 16.43 14.50
CA ALA A 170 -15.46 17.09 14.94
C ALA A 170 -14.97 16.57 16.29
N GLN A 171 -15.88 16.30 17.24
CA GLN A 171 -15.55 15.67 18.50
C GLN A 171 -15.02 14.25 18.31
N GLU A 172 -15.65 13.45 17.45
CA GLU A 172 -15.20 12.10 17.11
C GLU A 172 -13.80 12.13 16.46
N LEU A 173 -13.57 13.03 15.50
CA LEU A 173 -12.25 13.17 14.84
C LEU A 173 -11.13 13.55 15.82
N LYS A 174 -11.43 14.38 16.80
CA LYS A 174 -10.44 14.84 17.81
C LYS A 174 -10.11 13.78 18.85
N THR A 175 -11.03 12.88 19.18
CA THR A 175 -10.89 11.97 20.33
C THR A 175 -10.96 10.49 19.97
N GLY A 176 -11.62 10.13 18.87
CA GLY A 176 -11.98 8.73 18.54
C GLY A 176 -11.04 8.02 17.57
N PHE A 177 -10.00 8.68 17.05
CA PHE A 177 -9.15 8.15 15.98
C PHE A 177 -7.68 8.00 16.36
N ASN A 178 -7.40 7.63 17.61
CA ASN A 178 -6.02 7.36 18.08
C ASN A 178 -5.03 8.49 17.74
N GLY A 179 -5.49 9.76 17.80
CA GLY A 179 -4.67 10.93 17.52
C GLY A 179 -4.46 11.25 16.03
N ILE A 180 -5.15 10.59 15.09
CA ILE A 180 -5.10 10.92 13.66
C ILE A 180 -5.58 12.36 13.46
N ARG A 181 -4.83 13.13 12.64
CA ARG A 181 -5.05 14.57 12.40
C ARG A 181 -5.26 14.92 10.94
N ALA A 182 -5.52 13.94 10.07
CA ALA A 182 -5.77 14.16 8.65
C ALA A 182 -6.89 13.23 8.16
N PHE A 183 -7.92 13.82 7.54
CA PHE A 183 -9.11 13.07 7.13
C PHE A 183 -9.58 13.41 5.73
N LYS A 184 -9.92 12.37 4.96
CA LYS A 184 -10.60 12.48 3.67
C LYS A 184 -12.08 12.82 3.88
N VAL A 185 -12.56 13.80 3.14
CA VAL A 185 -13.99 14.11 3.00
C VAL A 185 -14.37 13.89 1.53
N ASP A 186 -15.25 12.92 1.30
CA ASP A 186 -15.61 12.48 -0.03
C ASP A 186 -16.63 13.41 -0.69
N THR A 187 -16.33 13.87 -1.89
CA THR A 187 -17.18 14.81 -2.66
C THR A 187 -18.55 14.22 -2.99
N HIS A 188 -18.62 12.91 -3.27
CA HIS A 188 -19.89 12.24 -3.58
C HIS A 188 -20.89 12.32 -2.40
N HIS A 189 -20.43 12.21 -1.16
CA HIS A 189 -21.26 12.42 0.03
C HIS A 189 -21.81 13.85 0.08
N VAL A 190 -20.92 14.84 -0.17
CA VAL A 190 -21.33 16.24 -0.17
C VAL A 190 -22.36 16.53 -1.26
N LEU A 191 -22.17 15.98 -2.46
CA LEU A 191 -23.06 16.18 -3.59
C LEU A 191 -24.33 15.34 -3.53
N GLY A 192 -24.34 14.25 -2.73
CA GLY A 192 -25.46 13.31 -2.67
C GLY A 192 -25.58 12.43 -3.91
N ILE A 193 -24.44 12.15 -4.55
CA ILE A 193 -24.34 11.25 -5.71
C ILE A 193 -23.77 9.88 -5.29
N PRO A 194 -24.05 8.77 -6.02
CA PRO A 194 -23.41 7.50 -5.76
C PRO A 194 -21.89 7.56 -5.95
N MET A 195 -21.17 6.87 -5.09
CA MET A 195 -19.72 6.74 -5.19
C MET A 195 -19.28 6.05 -6.49
N GLN A 196 -18.19 6.50 -7.09
CA GLN A 196 -17.60 5.95 -8.33
C GLN A 196 -18.55 6.02 -9.55
N GLN A 197 -19.45 6.99 -9.55
CA GLN A 197 -20.26 7.30 -10.70
C GLN A 197 -19.70 8.51 -11.43
N TYR A 198 -19.34 8.36 -12.71
CA TYR A 198 -18.95 9.50 -13.53
C TYR A 198 -20.06 10.57 -13.58
N THR A 199 -19.75 11.75 -13.10
CA THR A 199 -20.69 12.88 -13.02
C THR A 199 -20.12 14.05 -13.81
N PRO A 200 -20.51 14.19 -15.08
CA PRO A 200 -20.07 15.32 -15.89
C PRO A 200 -20.86 16.58 -15.53
N SER A 201 -20.21 17.74 -15.71
CA SER A 201 -20.87 19.04 -15.78
C SER A 201 -21.61 19.46 -14.52
N LEU A 202 -20.89 19.56 -13.38
CA LEU A 202 -21.41 20.21 -12.19
C LEU A 202 -21.72 21.69 -12.47
N GLY A 203 -22.78 22.20 -11.83
CA GLY A 203 -23.24 23.56 -12.00
C GLY A 203 -22.99 24.49 -10.79
N PRO A 204 -23.37 25.76 -10.88
CA PRO A 204 -23.15 26.72 -9.80
C PRO A 204 -23.78 26.34 -8.44
N ARG A 205 -24.84 25.51 -8.44
CA ARG A 205 -25.48 25.03 -7.20
C ARG A 205 -24.59 23.98 -6.52
N ASP A 206 -23.97 23.10 -7.30
CA ASP A 206 -23.09 22.04 -6.79
C ASP A 206 -21.83 22.66 -6.21
N PHE A 207 -21.23 23.64 -6.88
CA PHE A 207 -20.05 24.35 -6.38
C PHE A 207 -20.34 25.12 -5.08
N ARG A 208 -21.53 25.77 -4.96
CA ARG A 208 -21.93 26.39 -3.69
C ARG A 208 -22.10 25.36 -2.60
N ARG A 209 -22.78 24.24 -2.89
CA ARG A 209 -22.93 23.14 -1.93
C ARG A 209 -21.59 22.61 -1.43
N MET A 210 -20.61 22.45 -2.34
CA MET A 210 -19.24 22.07 -2.00
C MET A 210 -18.59 23.12 -1.08
N ALA A 211 -18.64 24.39 -1.47
CA ALA A 211 -18.05 25.47 -0.66
C ALA A 211 -18.66 25.53 0.75
N ASP A 212 -19.99 25.46 0.86
CA ASP A 212 -20.70 25.51 2.14
C ASP A 212 -20.35 24.32 3.04
N ALA A 213 -20.36 23.09 2.51
CA ALA A 213 -20.05 21.89 3.28
C ALA A 213 -18.61 21.87 3.80
N TYR A 214 -17.64 22.23 2.96
CA TYR A 214 -16.24 22.25 3.38
C TYR A 214 -15.91 23.44 4.28
N ALA A 215 -16.63 24.57 4.15
CA ALA A 215 -16.53 25.67 5.10
C ALA A 215 -17.04 25.25 6.51
N LEU A 216 -18.19 24.57 6.56
CA LEU A 216 -18.71 24.00 7.82
C LEU A 216 -17.74 22.97 8.44
N ALA A 217 -17.12 22.14 7.60
CA ALA A 217 -16.09 21.21 8.06
C ALA A 217 -14.93 21.95 8.73
N ARG A 218 -14.35 22.92 8.06
CA ARG A 218 -13.22 23.71 8.57
C ARG A 218 -13.59 24.49 9.82
N GLU A 219 -14.78 25.12 9.86
CA GLU A 219 -15.29 25.81 11.06
C GLU A 219 -15.37 24.86 12.27
N ALA A 220 -15.88 23.65 12.06
CA ALA A 220 -16.11 22.70 13.15
C ALA A 220 -14.83 22.05 13.68
N ILE A 221 -13.92 21.62 12.78
CA ILE A 221 -12.73 20.86 13.18
C ILE A 221 -11.52 21.75 13.50
N GLY A 222 -11.53 23.01 13.05
CA GLY A 222 -10.41 23.96 13.27
C GLY A 222 -9.23 23.68 12.35
N ASP A 223 -8.11 24.34 12.57
CA ASP A 223 -6.90 24.27 11.72
C ASP A 223 -5.93 23.15 12.14
N GLU A 224 -6.17 22.50 13.28
CA GLU A 224 -5.32 21.42 13.79
C GLU A 224 -5.56 20.06 13.14
N ILE A 225 -6.63 19.95 12.35
CA ILE A 225 -6.97 18.74 11.60
C ILE A 225 -6.94 19.06 10.11
N ASP A 226 -6.14 18.31 9.39
CA ASP A 226 -6.01 18.41 7.96
C ASP A 226 -7.25 17.83 7.24
N ILE A 227 -7.72 18.50 6.20
CA ILE A 227 -8.79 18.03 5.32
C ILE A 227 -8.17 17.64 3.98
N LEU A 228 -8.54 16.44 3.50
CA LEU A 228 -8.32 16.00 2.14
C LEU A 228 -9.67 16.02 1.41
N VAL A 229 -9.72 16.59 0.22
CA VAL A 229 -10.90 16.57 -0.65
C VAL A 229 -10.74 15.44 -1.64
N HIS A 230 -11.61 14.44 -1.56
CA HIS A 230 -11.48 13.21 -2.35
C HIS A 230 -12.60 13.06 -3.37
N CYS A 231 -12.23 12.85 -4.65
CA CYS A 231 -13.14 12.87 -5.79
C CYS A 231 -13.34 11.53 -6.50
N HIS A 232 -12.62 10.48 -6.16
CA HIS A 232 -12.76 9.10 -6.74
C HIS A 232 -12.71 9.04 -8.27
N CYS A 233 -12.01 9.95 -8.96
CA CYS A 233 -11.92 10.03 -10.43
C CYS A 233 -13.27 10.26 -11.13
N GLU A 234 -14.22 10.96 -10.50
CA GLU A 234 -15.62 11.02 -10.92
C GLU A 234 -15.97 12.16 -11.89
N PHE A 235 -15.08 13.15 -12.06
CA PHE A 235 -15.46 14.41 -12.68
C PHE A 235 -14.77 14.65 -14.03
N ASP A 236 -15.44 15.46 -14.87
CA ASP A 236 -14.83 16.09 -16.03
C ASP A 236 -13.91 17.27 -15.61
N VAL A 237 -13.10 17.75 -16.54
CA VAL A 237 -12.11 18.80 -16.27
C VAL A 237 -12.76 20.10 -15.77
N PRO A 238 -13.84 20.64 -16.38
CA PRO A 238 -14.51 21.82 -15.88
C PRO A 238 -15.06 21.66 -14.46
N SER A 239 -15.66 20.50 -14.17
CA SER A 239 -16.20 20.21 -12.82
C SER A 239 -15.10 20.09 -11.79
N ALA A 240 -14.01 19.41 -12.09
CA ALA A 240 -12.85 19.30 -11.20
C ALA A 240 -12.23 20.67 -10.89
N ILE A 241 -12.14 21.56 -11.89
CA ILE A 241 -11.67 22.94 -11.70
C ILE A 241 -12.65 23.71 -10.80
N GLY A 242 -13.95 23.59 -11.04
CA GLY A 242 -14.97 24.26 -10.23
C GLY A 242 -14.97 23.80 -8.78
N ILE A 243 -14.80 22.49 -8.53
CA ILE A 243 -14.63 21.92 -7.17
C ILE A 243 -13.37 22.49 -6.53
N ALA A 244 -12.22 22.46 -7.22
CA ALA A 244 -10.97 22.97 -6.68
C ALA A 244 -11.10 24.43 -6.24
N GLN A 245 -11.73 25.28 -7.05
CA GLN A 245 -11.99 26.69 -6.72
C GLN A 245 -12.95 26.84 -5.53
N ALA A 246 -13.99 26.02 -5.45
CA ALA A 246 -14.96 26.04 -4.35
C ALA A 246 -14.34 25.67 -3.00
N VAL A 247 -13.38 24.74 -2.97
CA VAL A 247 -12.75 24.26 -1.73
C VAL A 247 -11.41 24.96 -1.41
N GLU A 248 -10.82 25.73 -2.33
CA GLU A 248 -9.55 26.42 -2.10
C GLU A 248 -9.53 27.29 -0.83
N PRO A 249 -10.63 28.00 -0.45
CA PRO A 249 -10.64 28.82 0.76
C PRO A 249 -10.39 28.08 2.07
N ILE A 250 -10.73 26.78 2.15
CA ILE A 250 -10.53 25.99 3.38
C ILE A 250 -9.11 25.37 3.45
N LYS A 251 -8.26 25.61 2.45
CA LYS A 251 -6.87 25.14 2.37
C LYS A 251 -6.74 23.65 2.68
N PRO A 252 -7.37 22.77 1.88
CA PRO A 252 -7.19 21.35 2.05
C PRO A 252 -5.71 20.98 1.79
N ILE A 253 -5.19 19.98 2.50
CA ILE A 253 -3.80 19.56 2.26
C ILE A 253 -3.63 18.83 0.94
N TYR A 254 -4.66 18.08 0.50
CA TYR A 254 -4.67 17.37 -0.78
C TYR A 254 -6.03 17.49 -1.46
N PHE A 255 -5.98 17.56 -2.79
CA PHE A 255 -7.10 17.41 -3.69
C PHE A 255 -6.90 16.13 -4.49
N GLU A 256 -7.58 15.08 -4.05
CA GLU A 256 -7.32 13.68 -4.42
C GLU A 256 -8.25 13.21 -5.51
N ASP A 257 -7.67 12.57 -6.53
CA ASP A 257 -8.31 11.89 -7.65
C ASP A 257 -9.44 12.68 -8.33
N PRO A 258 -9.20 13.97 -8.68
CA PRO A 258 -10.23 14.82 -9.28
C PRO A 258 -10.64 14.39 -10.69
N LEU A 259 -9.76 13.71 -11.43
CA LEU A 259 -9.95 13.30 -12.82
C LEU A 259 -9.71 11.81 -13.00
N GLN A 260 -10.13 11.26 -14.13
CA GLN A 260 -9.85 9.88 -14.50
C GLN A 260 -8.34 9.56 -14.40
N PRO A 261 -7.95 8.34 -13.96
CA PRO A 261 -6.57 8.03 -13.59
C PRO A 261 -5.61 8.01 -14.79
N GLY A 262 -6.10 7.90 -16.01
CA GLY A 262 -5.27 7.97 -17.22
C GLY A 262 -4.72 9.37 -17.47
N TRP A 263 -3.49 9.45 -18.01
CA TRP A 263 -2.91 10.72 -18.44
C TRP A 263 -3.77 11.39 -19.52
N SER A 264 -4.00 12.70 -19.35
CA SER A 264 -4.58 13.58 -20.35
C SER A 264 -4.12 15.02 -20.12
N GLU A 265 -4.25 15.87 -21.14
CA GLU A 265 -4.01 17.31 -20.99
C GLU A 265 -4.97 18.00 -19.98
N GLY A 266 -6.06 17.33 -19.62
CA GLY A 266 -6.97 17.76 -18.55
C GLY A 266 -6.27 17.92 -17.21
N TRP A 267 -5.30 17.07 -16.89
CA TRP A 267 -4.49 17.20 -15.68
C TRP A 267 -3.70 18.51 -15.66
N MET A 268 -3.14 18.91 -16.81
CA MET A 268 -2.41 20.18 -16.93
C MET A 268 -3.36 21.39 -16.90
N ALA A 269 -4.57 21.28 -17.46
CA ALA A 269 -5.59 22.32 -17.35
C ALA A 269 -5.98 22.54 -15.88
N LEU A 270 -6.24 21.46 -15.13
CA LEU A 270 -6.53 21.51 -13.71
C LEU A 270 -5.34 22.10 -12.92
N ARG A 271 -4.12 21.63 -13.18
CA ARG A 271 -2.90 22.07 -12.49
C ARG A 271 -2.67 23.58 -12.61
N ARG A 272 -3.02 24.17 -13.75
CA ARG A 272 -2.91 25.62 -14.00
C ARG A 272 -4.05 26.42 -13.36
N ALA A 273 -5.19 25.78 -13.11
CA ALA A 273 -6.42 26.46 -12.64
C ALA A 273 -6.51 26.54 -11.10
N THR A 274 -5.67 25.84 -10.35
CA THR A 274 -5.69 25.82 -8.88
C THR A 274 -4.31 25.86 -8.27
N LYS A 275 -4.23 26.33 -7.01
CA LYS A 275 -3.03 26.26 -6.15
C LYS A 275 -3.05 25.05 -5.23
N LEU A 276 -4.11 24.26 -5.23
CA LEU A 276 -4.22 23.08 -4.40
C LEU A 276 -3.14 22.03 -4.73
N SER A 277 -2.72 21.28 -3.73
CA SER A 277 -1.84 20.13 -3.91
C SER A 277 -2.65 18.96 -4.49
N ILE A 278 -2.48 18.71 -5.79
CA ILE A 278 -3.17 17.63 -6.51
C ILE A 278 -2.50 16.30 -6.17
N MET A 279 -3.29 15.32 -5.78
CA MET A 279 -2.90 13.94 -5.47
C MET A 279 -3.65 12.96 -6.37
N THR A 280 -2.97 11.92 -6.84
CA THR A 280 -3.59 10.80 -7.58
C THR A 280 -2.70 9.56 -7.51
N GLY A 281 -3.27 8.40 -7.82
CA GLY A 281 -2.45 7.20 -7.98
C GLY A 281 -3.03 5.91 -7.44
N GLU A 282 -4.14 5.91 -6.71
CA GLU A 282 -4.72 4.69 -6.13
C GLU A 282 -5.05 3.62 -7.19
N ASN A 283 -5.36 4.07 -8.40
CA ASN A 283 -5.67 3.21 -9.55
C ASN A 283 -4.49 3.03 -10.53
N MET A 284 -3.29 3.49 -10.19
CA MET A 284 -2.09 3.28 -11.01
C MET A 284 -1.57 1.85 -10.89
N GLU A 285 -1.33 1.22 -12.03
CA GLU A 285 -0.92 -0.18 -12.04
C GLU A 285 0.59 -0.37 -11.88
N LEU A 286 1.42 0.33 -12.63
CA LEU A 286 2.88 0.22 -12.60
C LEU A 286 3.54 1.59 -12.73
N ALA A 287 4.86 1.65 -12.56
CA ALA A 287 5.62 2.89 -12.57
C ALA A 287 5.49 3.67 -13.89
N GLU A 288 5.28 3.01 -15.02
CA GLU A 288 5.10 3.63 -16.32
C GLU A 288 3.89 4.58 -16.37
N TRP A 289 2.84 4.29 -15.59
CA TRP A 289 1.68 5.18 -15.51
C TRP A 289 2.01 6.52 -14.86
N ALA A 290 2.98 6.55 -13.96
CA ALA A 290 3.39 7.78 -13.30
C ALA A 290 4.25 8.68 -14.20
N VAL A 291 4.93 8.14 -15.21
CA VAL A 291 5.90 8.89 -16.04
C VAL A 291 5.34 10.19 -16.61
N PRO A 292 4.20 10.21 -17.36
CA PRO A 292 3.72 11.46 -17.96
C PRO A 292 3.29 12.50 -16.91
N PHE A 293 2.81 12.07 -15.75
CA PHE A 293 2.49 12.98 -14.64
C PHE A 293 3.74 13.62 -14.04
N LEU A 294 4.82 12.86 -13.91
CA LEU A 294 6.08 13.32 -13.36
C LEU A 294 6.80 14.28 -14.31
N GLU A 295 6.92 13.91 -15.57
CA GLU A 295 7.58 14.72 -16.61
C GLU A 295 6.90 16.08 -16.77
N ASN A 296 5.58 16.14 -16.66
CA ASN A 296 4.81 17.36 -16.77
C ASN A 296 4.54 18.07 -15.43
N GLN A 297 5.00 17.51 -14.31
CA GLN A 297 4.73 18.05 -12.95
C GLN A 297 3.23 18.30 -12.71
N ALA A 298 2.39 17.40 -13.21
CA ALA A 298 0.95 17.57 -13.21
C ALA A 298 0.32 17.37 -11.83
N VAL A 299 1.02 16.65 -10.94
CA VAL A 299 0.58 16.36 -9.57
C VAL A 299 1.67 16.73 -8.56
N ASN A 300 1.25 16.93 -7.32
CA ASN A 300 2.14 17.27 -6.21
C ASN A 300 2.50 16.04 -5.35
N ILE A 301 1.64 15.01 -5.38
CA ILE A 301 1.77 13.81 -4.56
C ILE A 301 1.25 12.62 -5.36
N PHE A 302 1.95 11.47 -5.29
CA PHE A 302 1.41 10.19 -5.74
C PHE A 302 0.88 9.36 -4.60
N GLN A 303 -0.19 8.59 -4.88
CA GLN A 303 -0.88 7.77 -3.90
C GLN A 303 -1.01 6.31 -4.40
N PRO A 304 0.08 5.61 -4.68
CA PRO A 304 -0.01 4.23 -5.16
C PRO A 304 -0.61 3.31 -4.10
N ASP A 305 -1.45 2.37 -4.55
CA ASP A 305 -1.91 1.25 -3.73
C ASP A 305 -1.08 0.02 -4.02
N ILE A 306 -0.49 -0.60 -3.01
CA ILE A 306 0.37 -1.80 -3.15
C ILE A 306 -0.38 -2.92 -3.89
N VAL A 307 -1.69 -3.10 -3.64
CA VAL A 307 -2.51 -4.13 -4.30
C VAL A 307 -2.71 -3.83 -5.78
N ASN A 308 -2.80 -2.57 -6.17
CA ASN A 308 -3.03 -2.15 -7.55
C ASN A 308 -1.73 -1.93 -8.34
N SER A 309 -0.63 -1.63 -7.66
CA SER A 309 0.62 -1.15 -8.28
C SER A 309 1.67 -2.23 -8.53
N GLY A 310 1.34 -3.52 -8.43
CA GLY A 310 2.30 -4.60 -8.60
C GLY A 310 3.01 -5.02 -7.30
N GLY A 311 2.32 -4.94 -6.17
CA GLY A 311 2.86 -5.33 -4.88
C GLY A 311 3.80 -4.29 -4.27
N ILE A 312 4.57 -4.72 -3.28
CA ILE A 312 5.61 -3.90 -2.64
C ILE A 312 6.66 -3.47 -3.66
N SER A 313 7.05 -4.38 -4.56
CA SER A 313 8.05 -4.11 -5.60
C SER A 313 7.59 -2.99 -6.55
N GLY A 314 6.36 -3.04 -7.05
CA GLY A 314 5.82 -2.04 -7.97
C GLY A 314 5.60 -0.68 -7.30
N ALA A 315 5.00 -0.65 -6.12
CA ALA A 315 4.80 0.59 -5.37
C ALA A 315 6.15 1.25 -4.99
N ARG A 316 7.18 0.45 -4.67
CA ARG A 316 8.55 0.93 -4.47
C ARG A 316 9.11 1.61 -5.72
N MET A 317 8.93 1.00 -6.90
CA MET A 317 9.41 1.59 -8.16
C MET A 317 8.75 2.95 -8.44
N ILE A 318 7.44 3.07 -8.18
CA ILE A 318 6.72 4.36 -8.29
C ILE A 318 7.33 5.38 -7.31
N ALA A 319 7.55 4.98 -6.05
CA ALA A 319 8.12 5.86 -5.02
C ALA A 319 9.52 6.36 -5.37
N GLU A 320 10.41 5.46 -5.83
CA GLU A 320 11.76 5.80 -6.26
C GLU A 320 11.76 6.73 -7.47
N LEU A 321 10.87 6.48 -8.43
CA LEU A 321 10.71 7.34 -9.61
C LEU A 321 10.21 8.73 -9.21
N ALA A 322 9.14 8.83 -8.43
CA ALA A 322 8.59 10.09 -7.91
C ALA A 322 9.63 10.88 -7.11
N GLY A 323 10.45 10.19 -6.31
CA GLY A 323 11.50 10.78 -5.52
C GLY A 323 12.58 11.49 -6.35
N ARG A 324 12.87 11.01 -7.56
CA ARG A 324 13.81 11.68 -8.50
C ARG A 324 13.27 13.04 -8.97
N TYR A 325 11.96 13.19 -9.05
CA TYR A 325 11.27 14.45 -9.36
C TYR A 325 10.92 15.26 -8.10
N ARG A 326 11.37 14.81 -6.90
CA ARG A 326 11.07 15.42 -5.60
C ARG A 326 9.57 15.48 -5.28
N ILE A 327 8.81 14.53 -5.81
CA ILE A 327 7.40 14.36 -5.52
C ILE A 327 7.25 13.33 -4.40
N PRO A 328 6.61 13.68 -3.27
CA PRO A 328 6.29 12.73 -2.21
C PRO A 328 5.23 11.73 -2.65
N ILE A 329 5.17 10.61 -1.95
CA ILE A 329 4.06 9.66 -2.03
C ILE A 329 3.33 9.58 -0.70
N ALA A 330 2.04 9.21 -0.77
CA ALA A 330 1.21 8.83 0.37
C ALA A 330 0.47 7.56 -0.04
N LEU A 331 0.82 6.40 0.54
CA LEU A 331 0.25 5.13 0.09
C LEU A 331 -1.26 5.07 0.36
N HIS A 332 -2.03 4.72 -0.68
CA HIS A 332 -3.45 4.41 -0.55
C HIS A 332 -3.64 3.08 0.17
N ASN A 333 -4.63 3.02 1.06
CA ASN A 333 -4.95 1.78 1.76
C ASN A 333 -6.34 1.79 2.40
N VAL A 334 -7.26 1.09 1.80
CA VAL A 334 -8.63 0.86 2.35
C VAL A 334 -8.87 -0.62 2.69
N SER A 335 -7.81 -1.43 2.78
CA SER A 335 -7.87 -2.88 2.93
C SER A 335 -7.55 -3.36 4.36
N GLY A 336 -7.11 -4.61 4.49
CA GLY A 336 -6.96 -5.30 5.75
C GLY A 336 -5.58 -5.16 6.41
N LEU A 337 -5.31 -6.08 7.33
CA LEU A 337 -4.10 -6.05 8.16
C LEU A 337 -2.81 -6.17 7.33
N LEU A 338 -2.74 -7.13 6.38
CA LEU A 338 -1.49 -7.40 5.67
C LEU A 338 -1.09 -6.26 4.75
N LEU A 339 -2.07 -5.60 4.10
CA LEU A 339 -1.78 -4.41 3.29
C LEU A 339 -1.29 -3.25 4.16
N ASN A 340 -1.88 -3.04 5.34
CA ASN A 340 -1.41 -2.01 6.26
C ASN A 340 0.02 -2.27 6.74
N MET A 341 0.35 -3.52 7.06
CA MET A 341 1.71 -3.88 7.46
C MET A 341 2.70 -3.75 6.30
N ALA A 342 2.31 -4.11 5.07
CA ALA A 342 3.12 -3.88 3.87
C ALA A 342 3.36 -2.40 3.61
N SER A 343 2.30 -1.57 3.71
CA SER A 343 2.39 -0.11 3.56
C SER A 343 3.30 0.51 4.60
N GLN A 344 3.21 0.06 5.85
CA GLN A 344 4.10 0.50 6.95
C GLN A 344 5.57 0.18 6.65
N GLN A 345 5.86 -1.07 6.23
CA GLN A 345 7.23 -1.51 5.93
C GLN A 345 7.82 -0.74 4.73
N LEU A 346 7.02 -0.54 3.67
CA LEU A 346 7.44 0.21 2.50
C LEU A 346 7.65 1.69 2.83
N ALA A 347 6.70 2.34 3.53
CA ALA A 347 6.82 3.75 3.93
C ALA A 347 8.02 3.99 4.84
N ALA A 348 8.33 3.05 5.74
CA ALA A 348 9.52 3.13 6.58
C ALA A 348 10.81 3.15 5.74
N ALA A 349 10.88 2.33 4.70
CA ALA A 349 12.05 2.17 3.84
C ALA A 349 12.11 3.21 2.69
N THR A 350 11.14 4.11 2.59
CA THR A 350 11.01 5.07 1.48
C THR A 350 11.16 6.50 2.00
N PHE A 351 12.18 7.25 1.51
CA PHE A 351 12.49 8.58 2.05
C PHE A 351 11.38 9.61 1.82
N ASN A 352 10.67 9.54 0.68
CA ASN A 352 9.60 10.45 0.26
C ASN A 352 8.18 9.95 0.58
N CYS A 353 8.00 8.98 1.49
CA CYS A 353 6.70 8.51 1.95
C CYS A 353 6.49 8.80 3.45
N PRO A 354 6.11 10.03 3.82
CA PRO A 354 5.95 10.39 5.23
C PRO A 354 4.67 9.85 5.87
N ARG A 355 3.64 9.56 5.07
CA ARG A 355 2.31 9.14 5.57
C ARG A 355 1.67 8.08 4.69
N ILE A 356 0.75 7.34 5.29
CA ILE A 356 -0.07 6.31 4.64
C ILE A 356 -1.53 6.48 5.00
N GLU A 357 -2.40 6.05 4.11
CA GLU A 357 -3.82 5.90 4.43
C GLU A 357 -4.07 4.65 5.27
N MET A 358 -5.08 4.72 6.12
CA MET A 358 -5.58 3.57 6.86
C MET A 358 -7.10 3.64 6.99
N ALA A 359 -7.79 2.64 6.46
CA ALA A 359 -9.21 2.48 6.75
C ALA A 359 -9.41 2.14 8.24
N ARG A 360 -10.34 2.83 8.91
CA ARG A 360 -10.66 2.59 10.33
C ARG A 360 -10.92 1.10 10.65
N ARG A 361 -11.61 0.39 9.74
CA ARG A 361 -11.87 -1.05 9.88
C ARG A 361 -10.61 -1.92 9.96
N ALA A 362 -9.48 -1.45 9.47
CA ALA A 362 -8.23 -2.21 9.50
C ALA A 362 -7.77 -2.52 10.93
N LEU A 363 -8.09 -1.67 11.90
CA LEU A 363 -7.82 -1.92 13.33
C LEU A 363 -8.66 -3.07 13.90
N GLN A 364 -9.76 -3.42 13.26
CA GLN A 364 -10.68 -4.49 13.68
C GLN A 364 -10.37 -5.82 12.97
N LEU A 365 -9.73 -5.78 11.80
CA LEU A 365 -9.41 -6.95 10.98
C LEU A 365 -8.05 -7.53 11.38
N THR A 366 -7.98 -8.11 12.57
CA THR A 366 -6.71 -8.57 13.17
C THR A 366 -6.17 -9.88 12.60
N LEU A 367 -6.96 -10.64 11.83
CA LEU A 367 -6.63 -12.00 11.32
C LEU A 367 -6.14 -12.95 12.43
N GLY A 368 -6.58 -12.74 13.67
CA GLY A 368 -6.14 -13.49 14.85
C GLY A 368 -4.68 -13.22 15.24
N ALA A 369 -4.05 -12.22 14.67
CA ALA A 369 -2.63 -11.92 14.90
C ALA A 369 -2.32 -11.58 16.36
N LYS A 370 -1.22 -12.10 16.86
CA LYS A 370 -0.73 -11.81 18.23
C LYS A 370 -0.22 -10.38 18.39
N ASN A 371 0.24 -9.78 17.30
CA ASN A 371 0.79 -8.43 17.22
C ASN A 371 0.00 -7.61 16.17
N PRO A 372 -1.27 -7.24 16.47
CA PRO A 372 -2.08 -6.50 15.54
C PRO A 372 -1.53 -5.09 15.31
N LEU A 373 -2.07 -4.46 14.26
CA LEU A 373 -1.77 -3.07 13.92
C LEU A 373 -2.05 -2.13 15.11
N GLN A 374 -1.11 -1.24 15.39
CA GLN A 374 -1.26 -0.24 16.44
C GLN A 374 -1.05 1.16 15.88
N VAL A 375 -1.98 2.05 16.21
CA VAL A 375 -1.88 3.48 15.92
C VAL A 375 -1.95 4.23 17.25
N GLN A 376 -0.99 5.09 17.48
CA GLN A 376 -0.94 5.96 18.64
C GLN A 376 -0.50 7.37 18.20
N ASP A 377 -1.17 8.39 18.70
CA ASP A 377 -0.90 9.81 18.38
C ASP A 377 -0.84 10.07 16.86
N GLY A 378 -1.74 9.41 16.10
CA GLY A 378 -1.83 9.53 14.64
C GLY A 378 -0.71 8.85 13.86
N LYS A 379 0.09 8.03 14.52
CA LYS A 379 1.23 7.33 13.93
C LYS A 379 1.15 5.83 14.12
N MET A 380 1.66 5.13 13.15
CA MET A 380 1.85 3.69 13.16
C MET A 380 3.32 3.38 13.41
N LYS A 381 3.63 2.69 14.52
CA LYS A 381 5.00 2.27 14.83
C LYS A 381 5.42 1.14 13.91
N VAL A 382 6.57 1.28 13.25
CA VAL A 382 7.09 0.29 12.31
C VAL A 382 7.46 -1.00 13.03
N SER A 383 6.90 -2.12 12.57
CA SER A 383 7.21 -3.42 13.14
C SER A 383 8.65 -3.85 12.82
N THR A 384 9.35 -4.35 13.84
CA THR A 384 10.70 -4.91 13.71
C THR A 384 10.71 -6.45 13.62
N ALA A 385 9.53 -7.08 13.69
CA ALA A 385 9.43 -8.53 13.54
C ALA A 385 9.67 -8.98 12.09
N PRO A 386 10.10 -10.21 11.85
CA PRO A 386 10.39 -10.74 10.52
C PRO A 386 9.22 -10.65 9.55
N GLY A 387 9.52 -10.52 8.27
CA GLY A 387 8.52 -10.42 7.21
C GLY A 387 7.81 -9.07 7.23
N LEU A 388 6.49 -9.08 7.02
CA LEU A 388 5.64 -7.90 7.18
C LEU A 388 5.52 -7.47 8.65
N GLY A 389 6.02 -8.30 9.58
CA GLY A 389 5.99 -7.99 10.99
C GLY A 389 4.72 -8.45 11.71
N VAL A 390 3.97 -9.35 11.11
CA VAL A 390 2.73 -9.91 11.67
C VAL A 390 2.68 -11.43 11.45
N GLU A 391 2.16 -12.14 12.44
CA GLU A 391 1.87 -13.57 12.34
C GLU A 391 0.35 -13.77 12.36
N VAL A 392 -0.19 -14.32 11.28
CA VAL A 392 -1.61 -14.67 11.18
C VAL A 392 -1.89 -15.99 11.92
N ASP A 393 -3.09 -16.11 12.49
CA ASP A 393 -3.54 -17.35 13.13
C ASP A 393 -4.35 -18.19 12.15
N GLU A 394 -3.79 -19.33 11.72
CA GLU A 394 -4.45 -20.25 10.77
C GLU A 394 -5.78 -20.81 11.33
N ASN A 395 -5.92 -21.00 12.64
CA ASN A 395 -7.18 -21.44 13.24
C ASN A 395 -8.24 -20.33 13.13
N TYR A 396 -7.83 -19.08 13.36
CA TYR A 396 -8.71 -17.94 13.15
C TYR A 396 -9.13 -17.84 11.69
N LEU A 397 -8.19 -17.96 10.74
CA LEU A 397 -8.49 -17.92 9.31
C LEU A 397 -9.49 -19.01 8.90
N LYS A 398 -9.29 -20.23 9.41
CA LYS A 398 -10.20 -21.34 9.14
C LYS A 398 -11.62 -21.09 9.67
N ALA A 399 -11.74 -20.55 10.87
CA ALA A 399 -13.02 -20.22 11.49
C ALA A 399 -13.73 -19.04 10.80
N ASN A 400 -12.98 -18.15 10.15
CA ASN A 400 -13.50 -16.94 9.51
C ASN A 400 -13.39 -16.96 7.97
N ALA A 401 -13.16 -18.12 7.35
CA ALA A 401 -13.23 -18.26 5.91
C ALA A 401 -14.63 -17.88 5.40
N ALA A 402 -14.71 -17.23 4.24
CA ALA A 402 -15.97 -16.86 3.62
C ALA A 402 -16.79 -18.13 3.30
N ARG A 403 -18.10 -18.01 3.31
CA ARG A 403 -18.99 -19.16 3.05
C ARG A 403 -18.68 -19.80 1.69
N GLY A 404 -18.41 -21.09 1.71
CA GLY A 404 -18.11 -21.87 0.49
C GLY A 404 -16.66 -21.77 0.01
N GLU A 405 -15.79 -21.06 0.72
CA GLU A 405 -14.36 -21.04 0.40
C GLU A 405 -13.70 -22.39 0.72
N PRO A 406 -12.93 -22.97 -0.22
CA PRO A 406 -12.16 -24.15 0.07
C PRO A 406 -11.03 -23.80 1.05
N TRP A 407 -10.86 -24.63 2.08
CA TRP A 407 -9.72 -24.47 2.98
C TRP A 407 -8.41 -24.77 2.26
N TRP A 408 -7.41 -23.96 2.46
CA TRP A 408 -6.12 -24.05 1.81
C TRP A 408 -5.06 -24.89 2.56
N GLY A 409 -5.38 -25.37 3.75
CA GLY A 409 -4.50 -26.16 4.61
C GLY A 409 -4.47 -27.64 4.33
#